data_5dceb8a23ca5ef2d2b847120dcb7c31a
#
_entry.id   5dceb8a23ca5ef2d2b847120dcb7c31a
#
_cell.length_a   1.000
_cell.length_b   1.000
_cell.length_c   1.000
_cell.angle_alpha   90.00
_cell.angle_beta   90.00
_cell.angle_gamma   90.00
#
_symmetry.space_group_name_H-M   'P 1'
#
loop_
_entity.id
_entity.type
_entity.pdbx_description
1 polymer ?
#
loop_
_entity_poly.entity_id
_entity_poly.type
_entity_poly.pdbx_seq_one_letter_code
_entity_poly.pdbx_strand_id
1 'polypeptide(L)'
;MNDKFLKLLNENKIKIDREVKSYFNPESILEETMAYATDGGKRIRAFLYLECKKMFSSDVNQLDYKYALALEFIHAYSLVHDDLPAMDDDDYRRGKESVHKKFGEDIAILTGDALLNEASLIFFELTKEDSSYLEAGLYTLKKTSRFGMIDGQVLDLKRSKNYDFTYLTKVYKKKTSDLFKAACVSASLITNQGEAINKNIENFAENLGLAFQIQDDLLEDTYTEELNILNVMTKDEALNILDEVNIKAKESIKDFNNNEVLLYLIDYLSSRSY
;
A
#
# COMPACT_ATOMS: atom_id res chain seq x y z
N MET A 1 7.57 19.47 11.79
CA MET A 1 7.68 18.04 11.40
C MET A 1 8.96 17.49 12.05
N ASN A 2 8.96 16.24 12.54
CA ASN A 2 10.11 15.70 13.26
C ASN A 2 11.22 15.30 12.27
N ASP A 3 12.36 16.02 12.24
CA ASP A 3 13.49 15.77 11.33
C ASP A 3 14.04 14.34 11.46
N LYS A 4 13.98 13.78 12.68
CA LYS A 4 14.40 12.39 12.94
C LYS A 4 13.50 11.38 12.20
N PHE A 5 12.19 11.62 12.16
CA PHE A 5 11.25 10.76 11.42
C PHE A 5 11.48 10.82 9.92
N LEU A 6 11.65 12.02 9.35
CA LEU A 6 11.91 12.18 7.91
C LEU A 6 13.23 11.52 7.49
N LYS A 7 14.25 11.63 8.33
CA LYS A 7 15.53 10.94 8.12
C LYS A 7 15.35 9.43 8.11
N LEU A 8 14.62 8.88 9.08
CA LEU A 8 14.33 7.43 9.17
C LEU A 8 13.54 6.95 7.94
N LEU A 9 12.51 7.69 7.53
CA LEU A 9 11.70 7.36 6.35
C LEU A 9 12.59 7.31 5.09
N ASN A 10 13.47 8.29 4.91
CA ASN A 10 14.39 8.33 3.78
C ASN A 10 15.44 7.21 3.83
N GLU A 11 16.01 6.90 4.99
CA GLU A 11 16.96 5.79 5.16
C GLU A 11 16.32 4.43 4.81
N ASN A 12 15.09 4.18 5.27
CA ASN A 12 14.34 2.98 4.89
C ASN A 12 14.05 2.94 3.39
N LYS A 13 13.60 4.07 2.81
CA LYS A 13 13.38 4.17 1.38
C LYS A 13 14.63 3.79 0.59
N ILE A 14 15.80 4.30 0.94
CA ILE A 14 17.07 4.00 0.27
C ILE A 14 17.40 2.49 0.36
N LYS A 15 17.16 1.86 1.51
CA LYS A 15 17.38 0.43 1.67
C LYS A 15 16.45 -0.39 0.77
N ILE A 16 15.15 -0.07 0.79
CA ILE A 16 14.16 -0.77 -0.04
C ILE A 16 14.45 -0.55 -1.53
N ASP A 17 14.83 0.66 -1.94
CA ASP A 17 15.23 0.95 -3.33
C ASP A 17 16.46 0.12 -3.77
N ARG A 18 17.39 -0.17 -2.87
CA ARG A 18 18.51 -1.07 -3.16
C ARG A 18 18.05 -2.51 -3.36
N GLU A 19 17.16 -3.02 -2.49
CA GLU A 19 16.60 -4.37 -2.63
C GLU A 19 15.85 -4.49 -3.97
N VAL A 20 15.01 -3.51 -4.33
CA VAL A 20 14.31 -3.46 -5.62
C VAL A 20 15.32 -3.49 -6.78
N LYS A 21 16.34 -2.64 -6.77
CA LYS A 21 17.33 -2.55 -7.85
C LYS A 21 18.20 -3.81 -7.97
N SER A 22 18.54 -4.44 -6.85
CA SER A 22 19.35 -5.65 -6.85
C SER A 22 18.57 -6.90 -7.23
N TYR A 23 17.25 -6.85 -7.21
CA TYR A 23 16.37 -7.98 -7.53
C TYR A 23 16.35 -8.28 -9.03
N PHE A 24 16.35 -7.26 -9.86
CA PHE A 24 16.29 -7.38 -11.30
C PHE A 24 17.69 -7.36 -11.92
N ASN A 25 17.92 -8.27 -12.89
CA ASN A 25 19.06 -8.23 -13.78
C ASN A 25 18.53 -8.18 -15.22
N PRO A 26 18.20 -6.98 -15.77
CA PRO A 26 17.41 -6.83 -16.99
C PRO A 26 18.11 -7.47 -18.23
N GLU A 27 17.86 -8.75 -18.47
CA GLU A 27 18.30 -9.49 -19.65
C GLU A 27 17.18 -9.65 -20.69
N SER A 28 15.95 -9.29 -20.31
CA SER A 28 14.75 -9.34 -21.15
C SER A 28 13.95 -8.06 -21.06
N ILE A 29 13.10 -7.80 -22.06
CA ILE A 29 12.16 -6.67 -22.04
C ILE A 29 11.22 -6.75 -20.83
N LEU A 30 10.84 -7.94 -20.39
CA LEU A 30 9.95 -8.13 -19.24
C LEU A 30 10.64 -7.69 -17.93
N GLU A 31 11.89 -8.09 -17.70
CA GLU A 31 12.66 -7.66 -16.53
C GLU A 31 12.95 -6.16 -16.56
N GLU A 32 13.24 -5.59 -17.75
CA GLU A 32 13.41 -4.16 -17.92
C GLU A 32 12.14 -3.39 -17.51
N THR A 33 10.96 -3.87 -17.94
CA THR A 33 9.69 -3.22 -17.63
C THR A 33 9.25 -3.42 -16.18
N MET A 34 9.53 -4.57 -15.57
CA MET A 34 9.32 -4.80 -14.13
C MET A 34 10.22 -3.86 -13.29
N ALA A 35 11.50 -3.73 -13.64
CA ALA A 35 12.40 -2.78 -12.99
C ALA A 35 11.93 -1.33 -13.17
N TYR A 36 11.49 -0.96 -14.37
CA TYR A 36 10.94 0.36 -14.66
C TYR A 36 9.68 0.67 -13.84
N ALA A 37 8.73 -0.27 -13.75
CA ALA A 37 7.48 -0.13 -13.00
C ALA A 37 7.70 0.00 -11.50
N THR A 38 8.71 -0.68 -10.98
CA THR A 38 9.04 -0.67 -9.54
C THR A 38 9.97 0.47 -9.13
N ASP A 39 10.58 1.19 -10.09
CA ASP A 39 11.47 2.31 -9.79
C ASP A 39 10.70 3.53 -9.23
N GLY A 40 11.26 4.18 -8.21
CA GLY A 40 10.66 5.35 -7.57
C GLY A 40 9.61 4.99 -6.52
N GLY A 41 8.78 5.97 -6.15
CA GLY A 41 7.76 5.83 -5.12
C GLY A 41 8.26 6.13 -3.69
N LYS A 42 7.27 6.31 -2.79
CA LYS A 42 7.52 6.69 -1.39
C LYS A 42 7.83 5.49 -0.48
N ARG A 43 7.64 4.26 -0.96
CA ARG A 43 7.86 3.00 -0.21
C ARG A 43 7.08 2.89 1.10
N ILE A 44 5.91 3.49 1.16
CA ILE A 44 5.11 3.56 2.40
C ILE A 44 4.67 2.17 2.89
N ARG A 45 4.31 1.26 1.98
CA ARG A 45 3.82 -0.09 2.35
C ARG A 45 4.93 -0.96 2.92
N ALA A 46 6.10 -0.93 2.29
CA ALA A 46 7.30 -1.58 2.80
C ALA A 46 7.74 -0.97 4.15
N PHE A 47 7.72 0.36 4.26
CA PHE A 47 8.02 1.06 5.51
C PHE A 47 7.07 0.66 6.64
N LEU A 48 5.75 0.64 6.37
CA LEU A 48 4.74 0.21 7.33
C LEU A 48 4.99 -1.20 7.85
N TYR A 49 5.25 -2.15 6.95
CA TYR A 49 5.56 -3.52 7.33
C TYR A 49 6.77 -3.57 8.27
N LEU A 50 7.87 -2.93 7.90
CA LEU A 50 9.12 -2.94 8.66
C LEU A 50 8.96 -2.26 10.03
N GLU A 51 8.24 -1.13 10.12
CA GLU A 51 8.00 -0.46 11.40
C GLU A 51 7.01 -1.22 12.29
N CYS A 52 5.96 -1.84 11.72
CA CYS A 52 5.11 -2.76 12.46
C CYS A 52 5.90 -3.98 12.97
N LYS A 53 6.82 -4.53 12.17
CA LYS A 53 7.69 -5.63 12.62
C LYS A 53 8.54 -5.22 13.82
N LYS A 54 9.10 -4.00 13.82
CA LYS A 54 9.91 -3.45 14.92
C LYS A 54 9.12 -3.22 16.20
N MET A 55 7.80 -3.03 16.15
CA MET A 55 6.98 -2.96 17.37
C MET A 55 7.00 -4.28 18.15
N PHE A 56 7.12 -5.42 17.44
CA PHE A 56 7.01 -6.75 18.02
C PHE A 56 8.34 -7.50 18.12
N SER A 57 9.34 -7.08 17.37
CA SER A 57 10.66 -7.72 17.33
C SER A 57 11.75 -6.69 17.03
N SER A 58 12.84 -6.73 17.81
CA SER A 58 14.04 -5.93 17.50
C SER A 58 14.82 -6.49 16.31
N ASP A 59 14.54 -7.72 15.89
CA ASP A 59 15.22 -8.39 14.79
C ASP A 59 14.43 -8.19 13.50
N VAL A 60 14.97 -7.32 12.62
CA VAL A 60 14.53 -7.15 11.22
C VAL A 60 15.67 -7.63 10.34
N ASN A 61 15.46 -8.74 9.67
CA ASN A 61 16.46 -9.46 8.89
C ASN A 61 16.20 -9.39 7.37
N GLN A 62 17.00 -10.11 6.58
CA GLN A 62 16.91 -10.10 5.13
C GLN A 62 15.57 -10.68 4.61
N LEU A 63 14.95 -11.63 5.32
CA LEU A 63 13.65 -12.19 4.94
C LEU A 63 12.55 -11.13 5.04
N ASP A 64 12.63 -10.24 6.05
CA ASP A 64 11.69 -9.13 6.19
C ASP A 64 11.83 -8.13 5.04
N TYR A 65 13.04 -7.86 4.55
CA TYR A 65 13.24 -7.01 3.35
C TYR A 65 12.70 -7.66 2.09
N LYS A 66 12.85 -8.98 1.92
CA LYS A 66 12.23 -9.73 0.82
C LYS A 66 10.71 -9.66 0.90
N TYR A 67 10.13 -9.77 2.11
CA TYR A 67 8.69 -9.62 2.29
C TYR A 67 8.21 -8.21 1.93
N ALA A 68 8.92 -7.18 2.38
CA ALA A 68 8.65 -5.79 2.03
C ALA A 68 8.73 -5.54 0.52
N LEU A 69 9.68 -6.19 -0.17
CA LEU A 69 9.81 -6.16 -1.63
C LEU A 69 8.57 -6.74 -2.33
N ALA A 70 8.07 -7.90 -1.86
CA ALA A 70 6.86 -8.51 -2.42
C ALA A 70 5.63 -7.59 -2.27
N LEU A 71 5.49 -6.86 -1.16
CA LEU A 71 4.45 -5.85 -0.99
C LEU A 71 4.56 -4.70 -2.01
N GLU A 72 5.78 -4.25 -2.32
CA GLU A 72 6.02 -3.23 -3.35
C GLU A 72 5.73 -3.75 -4.76
N PHE A 73 5.98 -5.04 -5.04
CA PHE A 73 5.61 -5.66 -6.32
C PHE A 73 4.10 -5.75 -6.49
N ILE A 74 3.37 -6.13 -5.42
CA ILE A 74 1.91 -6.09 -5.42
C ILE A 74 1.40 -4.66 -5.68
N HIS A 75 1.99 -3.66 -5.06
CA HIS A 75 1.62 -2.27 -5.31
C HIS A 75 1.98 -1.83 -6.73
N ALA A 76 3.13 -2.24 -7.25
CA ALA A 76 3.55 -1.85 -8.60
C ALA A 76 2.67 -2.46 -9.68
N TYR A 77 2.29 -3.76 -9.57
CA TYR A 77 1.38 -4.35 -10.54
C TYR A 77 0.04 -3.64 -10.59
N SER A 78 -0.51 -3.27 -9.41
CA SER A 78 -1.81 -2.57 -9.39
C SER A 78 -1.74 -1.23 -10.12
N LEU A 79 -0.66 -0.46 -9.94
CA LEU A 79 -0.47 0.78 -10.66
C LEU A 79 -0.27 0.59 -12.16
N VAL A 80 0.50 -0.44 -12.57
CA VAL A 80 0.71 -0.74 -14.00
C VAL A 80 -0.60 -1.08 -14.70
N HIS A 81 -1.47 -1.85 -14.03
CA HIS A 81 -2.77 -2.20 -14.60
C HIS A 81 -3.78 -1.03 -14.51
N ASP A 82 -3.74 -0.25 -13.42
CA ASP A 82 -4.61 0.93 -13.27
C ASP A 82 -4.32 1.97 -14.36
N ASP A 83 -3.04 2.16 -14.75
CA ASP A 83 -2.64 3.12 -15.79
C ASP A 83 -3.09 2.74 -17.22
N LEU A 84 -3.54 1.50 -17.47
CA LEU A 84 -3.93 1.02 -18.81
C LEU A 84 -5.10 1.83 -19.39
N PRO A 85 -5.20 2.00 -20.75
CA PRO A 85 -6.30 2.70 -21.40
C PRO A 85 -7.70 2.12 -21.12
N ALA A 86 -7.80 0.85 -20.75
CA ALA A 86 -9.04 0.21 -20.34
C ALA A 86 -9.44 0.47 -18.87
N MET A 87 -8.60 1.19 -18.12
CA MET A 87 -8.72 1.48 -16.70
C MET A 87 -8.77 3.00 -16.49
N ASP A 88 -7.72 3.60 -15.90
CA ASP A 88 -7.67 5.04 -15.61
C ASP A 88 -7.10 5.87 -16.77
N ASP A 89 -6.47 5.22 -17.79
CA ASP A 89 -5.87 5.82 -19.00
C ASP A 89 -4.80 6.89 -18.68
N ASP A 90 -3.95 6.61 -17.71
CA ASP A 90 -2.93 7.52 -17.24
C ASP A 90 -1.64 7.42 -18.08
N ASP A 91 -1.32 8.43 -18.87
CA ASP A 91 -0.08 8.49 -19.66
C ASP A 91 1.20 8.64 -18.80
N TYR A 92 1.08 9.17 -17.56
CA TYR A 92 2.21 9.47 -16.69
C TYR A 92 2.01 8.95 -15.28
N ARG A 93 3.06 8.35 -14.71
CA ARG A 93 3.13 7.89 -13.32
C ARG A 93 4.43 8.31 -12.66
N ARG A 94 4.36 8.99 -11.51
CA ARG A 94 5.54 9.45 -10.77
C ARG A 94 6.49 10.34 -11.60
N GLY A 95 5.93 11.17 -12.49
CA GLY A 95 6.68 12.11 -13.31
C GLY A 95 7.39 11.49 -14.53
N LYS A 96 7.13 10.22 -14.85
CA LYS A 96 7.62 9.52 -16.04
C LYS A 96 6.46 8.85 -16.78
N GLU A 97 6.64 8.51 -18.06
CA GLU A 97 5.63 7.78 -18.81
C GLU A 97 5.21 6.50 -18.09
N SER A 98 3.92 6.17 -18.12
CA SER A 98 3.42 4.88 -17.65
C SER A 98 3.98 3.73 -18.49
N VAL A 99 3.87 2.50 -17.98
CA VAL A 99 4.45 1.34 -18.70
C VAL A 99 3.79 1.15 -20.06
N HIS A 100 2.45 1.26 -20.14
CA HIS A 100 1.74 1.11 -21.42
C HIS A 100 2.11 2.19 -22.43
N LYS A 101 2.33 3.42 -21.98
CA LYS A 101 2.71 4.52 -22.84
C LYS A 101 4.10 4.35 -23.43
N LYS A 102 5.04 3.87 -22.63
CA LYS A 102 6.44 3.72 -23.03
C LYS A 102 6.72 2.44 -23.78
N PHE A 103 6.10 1.32 -23.38
CA PHE A 103 6.46 -0.02 -23.87
C PHE A 103 5.33 -0.75 -24.60
N GLY A 104 4.13 -0.19 -24.62
CA GLY A 104 2.93 -0.80 -25.21
C GLY A 104 2.02 -1.47 -24.19
N GLU A 105 0.72 -1.57 -24.54
CA GLU A 105 -0.31 -2.13 -23.65
C GLU A 105 -0.11 -3.61 -23.37
N ASP A 106 0.27 -4.38 -24.39
CA ASP A 106 0.56 -5.81 -24.28
C ASP A 106 1.69 -6.09 -23.27
N ILE A 107 2.77 -5.30 -23.35
CA ILE A 107 3.89 -5.40 -22.41
C ILE A 107 3.47 -4.95 -21.00
N ALA A 108 2.66 -3.90 -20.88
CA ALA A 108 2.18 -3.45 -19.57
C ALA A 108 1.30 -4.51 -18.88
N ILE A 109 0.40 -5.18 -19.61
CA ILE A 109 -0.40 -6.28 -19.08
C ILE A 109 0.52 -7.38 -18.52
N LEU A 110 1.47 -7.85 -19.34
CA LEU A 110 2.40 -8.91 -18.94
C LEU A 110 3.33 -8.48 -17.79
N THR A 111 3.72 -7.21 -17.73
CA THR A 111 4.52 -6.65 -16.64
C THR A 111 3.74 -6.71 -15.30
N GLY A 112 2.47 -6.33 -15.30
CA GLY A 112 1.63 -6.42 -14.11
C GLY A 112 1.42 -7.87 -13.66
N ASP A 113 1.12 -8.78 -14.60
CA ASP A 113 0.99 -10.21 -14.32
C ASP A 113 2.28 -10.81 -13.73
N ALA A 114 3.43 -10.43 -14.29
CA ALA A 114 4.73 -10.90 -13.82
C ALA A 114 5.04 -10.40 -12.40
N LEU A 115 4.80 -9.12 -12.11
CA LEU A 115 5.01 -8.56 -10.77
C LEU A 115 4.12 -9.21 -9.70
N LEU A 116 2.85 -9.48 -10.03
CA LEU A 116 1.92 -10.16 -9.11
C LEU A 116 2.36 -11.61 -8.85
N ASN A 117 2.78 -12.31 -9.90
CA ASN A 117 3.26 -13.68 -9.77
C ASN A 117 4.58 -13.75 -8.99
N GLU A 118 5.50 -12.82 -9.26
CA GLU A 118 6.78 -12.72 -8.56
C GLU A 118 6.62 -12.48 -7.06
N ALA A 119 5.68 -11.61 -6.66
CA ALA A 119 5.35 -11.42 -5.25
C ALA A 119 4.88 -12.73 -4.59
N SER A 120 4.09 -13.54 -5.31
CA SER A 120 3.63 -14.84 -4.82
C SER A 120 4.78 -15.84 -4.68
N LEU A 121 5.72 -15.88 -5.64
CA LEU A 121 6.93 -16.70 -5.56
C LEU A 121 7.77 -16.35 -4.35
N ILE A 122 7.98 -15.05 -4.09
CA ILE A 122 8.72 -14.58 -2.91
C ILE A 122 8.06 -15.10 -1.61
N PHE A 123 6.72 -15.02 -1.46
CA PHE A 123 6.06 -15.54 -0.26
C PHE A 123 6.25 -17.05 -0.07
N PHE A 124 6.21 -17.83 -1.15
CA PHE A 124 6.48 -19.27 -1.06
C PHE A 124 7.95 -19.57 -0.71
N GLU A 125 8.90 -18.83 -1.27
CA GLU A 125 10.31 -18.96 -0.92
C GLU A 125 10.57 -18.63 0.55
N LEU A 126 10.02 -17.52 1.04
CA LEU A 126 10.08 -17.14 2.45
C LEU A 126 9.54 -18.24 3.37
N THR A 127 8.39 -18.82 3.01
CA THR A 127 7.77 -19.92 3.78
C THR A 127 8.66 -21.17 3.83
N LYS A 128 9.46 -21.45 2.79
CA LYS A 128 10.43 -22.56 2.80
C LYS A 128 11.62 -22.29 3.73
N GLU A 129 12.02 -21.02 3.85
CA GLU A 129 13.11 -20.62 4.76
C GLU A 129 12.63 -20.54 6.21
N ASP A 130 11.43 -19.96 6.44
CA ASP A 130 10.82 -19.84 7.77
C ASP A 130 9.29 -19.96 7.66
N SER A 131 8.73 -21.00 8.27
CA SER A 131 7.30 -21.29 8.24
C SER A 131 6.42 -20.22 8.87
N SER A 132 6.97 -19.30 9.67
CA SER A 132 6.22 -18.16 10.24
C SER A 132 5.68 -17.20 9.16
N TYR A 133 6.27 -17.21 7.97
CA TYR A 133 5.82 -16.39 6.84
C TYR A 133 4.58 -16.95 6.10
N LEU A 134 4.14 -18.19 6.38
CA LEU A 134 3.01 -18.83 5.69
C LEU A 134 1.71 -18.06 5.88
N GLU A 135 1.30 -17.85 7.13
CA GLU A 135 0.04 -17.16 7.44
C GLU A 135 0.04 -15.71 6.98
N ALA A 136 1.19 -15.04 7.07
CA ALA A 136 1.38 -13.68 6.58
C ALA A 136 1.22 -13.59 5.06
N GLY A 137 1.85 -14.49 4.31
CA GLY A 137 1.72 -14.59 2.84
C GLY A 137 0.28 -14.88 2.42
N LEU A 138 -0.38 -15.85 3.06
CA LEU A 138 -1.80 -16.17 2.81
C LEU A 138 -2.72 -14.97 3.11
N TYR A 139 -2.48 -14.26 4.22
CA TYR A 139 -3.24 -13.07 4.58
C TYR A 139 -3.06 -11.97 3.51
N THR A 140 -1.82 -11.70 3.11
CA THR A 140 -1.51 -10.70 2.06
C THR A 140 -2.18 -11.05 0.75
N LEU A 141 -2.02 -12.26 0.24
CA LEU A 141 -2.65 -12.69 -1.01
C LEU A 141 -4.18 -12.63 -0.93
N LYS A 142 -4.78 -12.95 0.22
CA LYS A 142 -6.22 -12.82 0.43
C LYS A 142 -6.68 -11.36 0.38
N LYS A 143 -5.96 -10.42 1.05
CA LYS A 143 -6.26 -8.99 1.07
C LYS A 143 -6.06 -8.33 -0.30
N THR A 144 -5.19 -8.85 -1.13
CA THR A 144 -4.92 -8.31 -2.47
C THR A 144 -5.69 -9.01 -3.60
N SER A 145 -6.45 -10.07 -3.29
CA SER A 145 -7.22 -10.86 -4.25
C SER A 145 -8.64 -10.31 -4.52
N ARG A 146 -9.48 -11.19 -5.10
CA ARG A 146 -10.92 -10.96 -5.31
C ARG A 146 -11.71 -10.65 -4.04
N PHE A 147 -11.16 -10.84 -2.87
CA PHE A 147 -11.80 -10.51 -1.59
C PHE A 147 -11.44 -9.11 -1.08
N GLY A 148 -10.39 -8.50 -1.61
CA GLY A 148 -9.83 -7.22 -1.17
C GLY A 148 -9.56 -6.26 -2.34
N MET A 149 -8.30 -5.95 -2.59
CA MET A 149 -7.86 -4.87 -3.49
C MET A 149 -8.41 -4.99 -4.92
N ILE A 150 -8.39 -6.19 -5.52
CA ILE A 150 -8.93 -6.41 -6.89
C ILE A 150 -10.44 -6.16 -6.92
N ASP A 151 -11.22 -6.62 -5.92
CA ASP A 151 -12.65 -6.32 -5.83
C ASP A 151 -12.89 -4.81 -5.59
N GLY A 152 -12.00 -4.15 -4.83
CA GLY A 152 -12.03 -2.69 -4.66
C GLY A 152 -11.91 -1.95 -5.98
N GLN A 153 -11.00 -2.37 -6.85
CA GLN A 153 -10.84 -1.81 -8.21
C GLN A 153 -12.07 -2.09 -9.09
N VAL A 154 -12.66 -3.29 -9.01
CA VAL A 154 -13.92 -3.60 -9.72
C VAL A 154 -15.05 -2.68 -9.26
N LEU A 155 -15.18 -2.45 -7.95
CA LEU A 155 -16.18 -1.53 -7.41
C LEU A 155 -15.93 -0.10 -7.86
N ASP A 156 -14.70 0.35 -7.91
CA ASP A 156 -14.34 1.68 -8.42
C ASP A 156 -14.77 1.86 -9.88
N LEU A 157 -14.39 0.97 -10.77
CA LEU A 157 -14.76 1.01 -12.20
C LEU A 157 -16.25 0.86 -12.45
N LYS A 158 -16.99 0.14 -11.60
CA LYS A 158 -18.43 -0.13 -11.74
C LYS A 158 -19.32 0.81 -10.91
N ARG A 159 -18.75 1.89 -10.36
CA ARG A 159 -19.50 2.87 -9.57
C ARG A 159 -20.67 3.46 -10.34
N SER A 160 -21.79 3.69 -9.65
CA SER A 160 -22.87 4.52 -10.19
C SER A 160 -22.47 5.99 -10.08
N LYS A 161 -23.07 6.87 -10.91
CA LYS A 161 -22.85 8.33 -10.81
C LYS A 161 -23.32 8.90 -9.46
N ASN A 162 -24.27 8.24 -8.79
CA ASN A 162 -24.85 8.67 -7.51
C ASN A 162 -24.49 7.67 -6.41
N TYR A 163 -23.20 7.55 -6.07
CA TYR A 163 -22.74 6.79 -4.92
C TYR A 163 -22.85 7.61 -3.63
N ASP A 164 -23.04 6.92 -2.51
CA ASP A 164 -23.05 7.52 -1.17
C ASP A 164 -21.73 7.29 -0.43
N PHE A 165 -21.59 7.90 0.73
CA PHE A 165 -20.41 7.74 1.59
C PHE A 165 -20.17 6.29 2.02
N THR A 166 -21.23 5.48 2.17
CA THR A 166 -21.10 4.06 2.52
C THR A 166 -20.42 3.28 1.40
N TYR A 167 -20.84 3.52 0.15
CA TYR A 167 -20.21 2.91 -1.02
C TYR A 167 -18.75 3.38 -1.17
N LEU A 168 -18.51 4.68 -1.08
CA LEU A 168 -17.17 5.27 -1.15
C LEU A 168 -16.22 4.64 -0.13
N THR A 169 -16.65 4.59 1.14
CA THR A 169 -15.86 3.98 2.21
C THR A 169 -15.57 2.51 1.94
N LYS A 170 -16.51 1.76 1.37
CA LYS A 170 -16.30 0.35 0.99
C LYS A 170 -15.21 0.23 -0.06
N VAL A 171 -15.21 1.09 -1.08
CA VAL A 171 -14.16 1.11 -2.12
C VAL A 171 -12.81 1.44 -1.51
N TYR A 172 -12.70 2.50 -0.72
CA TYR A 172 -11.44 2.91 -0.07
C TYR A 172 -10.86 1.82 0.82
N LYS A 173 -11.71 1.14 1.61
CA LYS A 173 -11.29 0.02 2.45
C LYS A 173 -10.70 -1.12 1.63
N LYS A 174 -11.32 -1.47 0.48
CA LYS A 174 -10.85 -2.57 -0.35
C LYS A 174 -9.68 -2.16 -1.25
N LYS A 175 -9.84 -1.09 -2.06
CA LYS A 175 -8.83 -0.67 -3.04
C LYS A 175 -7.53 -0.23 -2.35
N THR A 176 -7.64 0.55 -1.26
CA THR A 176 -6.49 1.18 -0.59
C THR A 176 -6.13 0.52 0.73
N SER A 177 -7.08 0.45 1.71
CA SER A 177 -6.73 -0.02 3.07
C SER A 177 -6.35 -1.49 3.13
N ASP A 178 -6.85 -2.36 2.25
CA ASP A 178 -6.52 -3.79 2.32
C ASP A 178 -5.03 -4.07 2.06
N LEU A 179 -4.34 -3.26 1.24
CA LEU A 179 -2.89 -3.40 1.08
C LEU A 179 -2.12 -2.81 2.29
N PHE A 180 -2.66 -1.79 2.97
CA PHE A 180 -2.13 -1.33 4.26
C PHE A 180 -2.28 -2.40 5.35
N LYS A 181 -3.44 -3.07 5.40
CA LYS A 181 -3.65 -4.22 6.30
C LYS A 181 -2.70 -5.36 5.98
N ALA A 182 -2.52 -5.68 4.70
CA ALA A 182 -1.55 -6.69 4.26
C ALA A 182 -0.15 -6.39 4.81
N ALA A 183 0.31 -5.14 4.73
CA ALA A 183 1.60 -4.75 5.27
C ALA A 183 1.67 -4.87 6.81
N CYS A 184 0.72 -4.26 7.53
CA CYS A 184 0.80 -4.15 8.98
C CYS A 184 0.52 -5.48 9.71
N VAL A 185 -0.57 -6.19 9.31
CA VAL A 185 -0.99 -7.43 9.98
C VAL A 185 0.00 -8.56 9.71
N SER A 186 0.65 -8.59 8.55
CA SER A 186 1.67 -9.60 8.27
C SER A 186 2.83 -9.54 9.27
N ALA A 187 3.23 -8.36 9.69
CA ALA A 187 4.27 -8.20 10.71
C ALA A 187 3.88 -8.84 12.05
N SER A 188 2.62 -8.65 12.48
CA SER A 188 2.12 -9.27 13.72
C SER A 188 1.92 -10.80 13.59
N LEU A 189 1.55 -11.29 12.41
CA LEU A 189 1.42 -12.73 12.14
C LEU A 189 2.78 -13.44 12.19
N ILE A 190 3.79 -12.89 11.48
CA ILE A 190 5.16 -13.45 11.48
C ILE A 190 5.76 -13.49 12.89
N THR A 191 5.40 -12.52 13.74
CA THR A 191 5.86 -12.46 15.14
C THR A 191 4.93 -13.17 16.13
N ASN A 192 3.90 -13.85 15.64
CA ASN A 192 2.95 -14.67 16.41
C ASN A 192 2.28 -13.92 17.57
N GLN A 193 1.78 -12.70 17.31
CA GLN A 193 1.24 -11.82 18.35
C GLN A 193 -0.16 -12.19 18.90
N GLY A 194 -0.86 -13.09 18.27
CA GLY A 194 -2.19 -13.51 18.69
C GLY A 194 -3.32 -12.61 18.16
N GLU A 195 -4.56 -13.12 18.26
CA GLU A 195 -5.73 -12.57 17.54
C GLU A 195 -6.11 -11.14 17.97
N ALA A 196 -6.07 -10.85 19.27
CA ALA A 196 -6.43 -9.54 19.80
C ALA A 196 -5.49 -8.43 19.29
N ILE A 197 -4.18 -8.70 19.24
CA ILE A 197 -3.18 -7.77 18.72
C ILE A 197 -3.35 -7.63 17.21
N ASN A 198 -3.50 -8.74 16.49
CA ASN A 198 -3.76 -8.73 15.05
C ASN A 198 -4.97 -7.85 14.70
N LYS A 199 -6.05 -7.90 15.52
CA LYS A 199 -7.25 -7.08 15.33
C LYS A 199 -6.97 -5.59 15.54
N ASN A 200 -6.18 -5.23 16.55
CA ASN A 200 -5.78 -3.84 16.77
C ASN A 200 -4.94 -3.29 15.60
N ILE A 201 -3.98 -4.09 15.11
CA ILE A 201 -3.16 -3.73 13.95
C ILE A 201 -4.01 -3.65 12.67
N GLU A 202 -4.99 -4.53 12.50
CA GLU A 202 -5.94 -4.43 11.37
C GLU A 202 -6.76 -3.14 11.43
N ASN A 203 -7.26 -2.75 12.62
CA ASN A 203 -7.98 -1.50 12.81
C ASN A 203 -7.08 -0.28 12.55
N PHE A 204 -5.84 -0.30 13.04
CA PHE A 204 -4.85 0.73 12.74
C PHE A 204 -4.66 0.90 11.23
N ALA A 205 -4.36 -0.19 10.53
CA ALA A 205 -4.08 -0.17 9.09
C ALA A 205 -5.30 0.23 8.25
N GLU A 206 -6.52 -0.18 8.65
CA GLU A 206 -7.75 0.22 7.97
C GLU A 206 -7.98 1.72 8.07
N ASN A 207 -7.88 2.29 9.29
CA ASN A 207 -8.09 3.72 9.50
C ASN A 207 -6.97 4.54 8.84
N LEU A 208 -5.72 4.08 8.88
CA LEU A 208 -4.60 4.74 8.20
C LEU A 208 -4.81 4.78 6.67
N GLY A 209 -5.27 3.67 6.08
CA GLY A 209 -5.56 3.60 4.65
C GLY A 209 -6.74 4.49 4.24
N LEU A 210 -7.77 4.59 5.09
CA LEU A 210 -8.88 5.54 4.89
C LEU A 210 -8.39 6.98 4.98
N ALA A 211 -7.61 7.32 6.01
CA ALA A 211 -7.04 8.66 6.16
C ALA A 211 -6.16 9.04 4.96
N PHE A 212 -5.38 8.07 4.46
CA PHE A 212 -4.53 8.26 3.29
C PHE A 212 -5.35 8.65 2.05
N GLN A 213 -6.45 7.93 1.77
CA GLN A 213 -7.29 8.19 0.60
C GLN A 213 -8.08 9.49 0.74
N ILE A 214 -8.67 9.75 1.92
CA ILE A 214 -9.38 11.01 2.18
C ILE A 214 -8.44 12.21 2.01
N GLN A 215 -7.19 12.11 2.48
CA GLN A 215 -6.21 13.18 2.31
C GLN A 215 -5.83 13.38 0.84
N ASP A 216 -5.70 12.30 0.05
CA ASP A 216 -5.43 12.41 -1.38
C ASP A 216 -6.57 13.15 -2.09
N ASP A 217 -7.83 12.80 -1.82
CA ASP A 217 -9.02 13.48 -2.36
C ASP A 217 -9.07 14.97 -1.98
N LEU A 218 -8.75 15.29 -0.71
CA LEU A 218 -8.73 16.68 -0.24
C LEU A 218 -7.62 17.53 -0.88
N LEU A 219 -6.55 16.89 -1.35
CA LEU A 219 -5.47 17.56 -2.07
C LEU A 219 -5.83 17.85 -3.54
N GLU A 220 -6.70 17.08 -4.15
CA GLU A 220 -7.21 17.35 -5.51
C GLU A 220 -8.08 18.61 -5.54
N ASP A 221 -8.73 18.97 -4.41
CA ASP A 221 -9.49 20.20 -4.13
C ASP A 221 -10.52 20.61 -5.21
N THR A 222 -10.91 19.70 -6.09
CA THR A 222 -11.86 19.94 -7.18
C THR A 222 -12.80 18.75 -7.38
N TYR A 223 -14.00 19.04 -7.85
CA TYR A 223 -14.91 17.99 -8.32
C TYR A 223 -14.27 17.22 -9.48
N THR A 224 -14.23 15.90 -9.36
CA THR A 224 -13.73 15.00 -10.42
C THR A 224 -14.82 14.02 -10.86
N GLU A 225 -14.68 13.43 -12.05
CA GLU A 225 -15.56 12.33 -12.47
C GLU A 225 -15.22 11.01 -11.77
N GLU A 226 -14.10 10.97 -11.09
CA GLU A 226 -13.63 9.82 -10.31
C GLU A 226 -14.31 9.73 -8.95
N LEU A 227 -14.07 8.61 -8.22
CA LEU A 227 -14.48 8.47 -6.83
C LEU A 227 -13.69 9.44 -5.96
N ASN A 228 -14.42 10.38 -5.33
CA ASN A 228 -13.82 11.40 -4.48
C ASN A 228 -14.80 11.74 -3.34
N ILE A 229 -14.29 11.94 -2.12
CA ILE A 229 -15.11 12.27 -0.95
C ILE A 229 -15.85 13.59 -1.13
N LEU A 230 -15.27 14.55 -1.86
CA LEU A 230 -15.89 15.86 -2.12
C LEU A 230 -17.10 15.78 -3.05
N ASN A 231 -17.34 14.64 -3.71
CA ASN A 231 -18.55 14.39 -4.48
C ASN A 231 -19.76 14.00 -3.60
N VAL A 232 -19.54 13.61 -2.33
CA VAL A 232 -20.58 13.10 -1.44
C VAL A 232 -20.75 13.94 -0.17
N MET A 233 -19.82 14.86 0.12
CA MET A 233 -19.87 15.73 1.28
C MET A 233 -19.06 17.01 1.09
N THR A 234 -19.24 17.96 2.00
CA THR A 234 -18.45 19.19 2.03
C THR A 234 -17.01 18.94 2.51
N LYS A 235 -16.10 19.86 2.18
CA LYS A 235 -14.70 19.80 2.64
C LYS A 235 -14.58 19.77 4.17
N ASP A 236 -15.39 20.54 4.86
CA ASP A 236 -15.39 20.56 6.34
C ASP A 236 -15.84 19.22 6.94
N GLU A 237 -16.85 18.58 6.35
CA GLU A 237 -17.28 17.24 6.76
C GLU A 237 -16.19 16.20 6.49
N ALA A 238 -15.52 16.26 5.33
CA ALA A 238 -14.42 15.37 4.99
C ALA A 238 -13.20 15.54 5.94
N LEU A 239 -12.86 16.78 6.30
CA LEU A 239 -11.82 17.07 7.30
C LEU A 239 -12.18 16.50 8.69
N ASN A 240 -13.43 16.61 9.12
CA ASN A 240 -13.87 16.02 10.39
C ASN A 240 -13.73 14.48 10.36
N ILE A 241 -14.09 13.83 9.25
CA ILE A 241 -13.92 12.37 9.09
C ILE A 241 -12.43 11.99 9.07
N LEU A 242 -11.59 12.78 8.40
CA LEU A 242 -10.14 12.57 8.40
C LEU A 242 -9.58 12.60 9.84
N ASP A 243 -9.99 13.57 10.65
CA ASP A 243 -9.59 13.67 12.06
C ASP A 243 -10.08 12.46 12.87
N GLU A 244 -11.34 12.03 12.67
CA GLU A 244 -11.88 10.85 13.36
C GLU A 244 -11.10 9.56 13.03
N VAL A 245 -10.79 9.30 11.75
CA VAL A 245 -10.05 8.09 11.36
C VAL A 245 -8.61 8.14 11.85
N ASN A 246 -7.98 9.31 11.89
CA ASN A 246 -6.65 9.51 12.48
C ASN A 246 -6.64 9.21 13.98
N ILE A 247 -7.63 9.68 14.72
CA ILE A 247 -7.79 9.37 16.15
C ILE A 247 -7.96 7.86 16.33
N LYS A 248 -8.83 7.21 15.56
CA LYS A 248 -9.04 5.76 15.62
C LYS A 248 -7.76 4.96 15.29
N ALA A 249 -6.97 5.42 14.31
CA ALA A 249 -5.69 4.80 14.00
C ALA A 249 -4.72 4.91 15.19
N LYS A 250 -4.56 6.09 15.78
CA LYS A 250 -3.70 6.30 16.96
C LYS A 250 -4.14 5.46 18.17
N GLU A 251 -5.44 5.46 18.46
CA GLU A 251 -6.01 4.68 19.58
C GLU A 251 -5.76 3.17 19.41
N SER A 252 -5.75 2.65 18.19
CA SER A 252 -5.54 1.23 17.91
C SER A 252 -4.14 0.74 18.29
N ILE A 253 -3.14 1.64 18.34
CA ILE A 253 -1.74 1.27 18.63
C ILE A 253 -1.15 1.99 19.84
N LYS A 254 -1.92 2.79 20.59
CA LYS A 254 -1.41 3.63 21.69
C LYS A 254 -0.72 2.84 22.80
N ASP A 255 -1.18 1.62 23.06
CA ASP A 255 -0.71 0.78 24.18
C ASP A 255 0.47 -0.14 23.75
N PHE A 256 0.92 -0.09 22.49
CA PHE A 256 2.09 -0.85 22.04
C PHE A 256 3.38 -0.09 22.28
N ASN A 257 4.41 -0.83 22.67
CA ASN A 257 5.77 -0.30 22.74
C ASN A 257 6.30 0.01 21.32
N ASN A 258 7.23 0.94 21.21
CA ASN A 258 7.89 1.31 19.94
C ASN A 258 6.92 1.77 18.83
N ASN A 259 5.79 2.36 19.19
CA ASN A 259 4.76 2.84 18.26
C ASN A 259 5.03 4.27 17.74
N GLU A 260 6.02 5.00 18.29
CA GLU A 260 6.22 6.43 18.04
C GLU A 260 6.39 6.75 16.54
N VAL A 261 7.11 5.89 15.83
CA VAL A 261 7.35 6.07 14.38
C VAL A 261 6.04 5.98 13.59
N LEU A 262 5.16 5.05 13.97
CA LEU A 262 3.86 4.89 13.31
C LEU A 262 2.89 6.02 13.68
N LEU A 263 2.94 6.53 14.91
CA LEU A 263 2.18 7.73 15.29
C LEU A 263 2.61 8.96 14.49
N TYR A 264 3.93 9.18 14.30
CA TYR A 264 4.43 10.23 13.40
C TYR A 264 4.03 10.01 11.93
N LEU A 265 3.97 8.77 11.48
CA LEU A 265 3.54 8.45 10.11
C LEU A 265 2.07 8.84 9.87
N ILE A 266 1.16 8.61 10.85
CA ILE A 266 -0.24 9.07 10.75
C ILE A 266 -0.27 10.58 10.52
N ASP A 267 0.44 11.35 11.36
CA ASP A 267 0.46 12.82 11.24
C ASP A 267 1.10 13.28 9.93
N TYR A 268 2.16 12.60 9.49
CA TYR A 268 2.83 12.90 8.22
C TYR A 268 1.93 12.67 7.02
N LEU A 269 1.20 11.54 6.98
CA LEU A 269 0.33 11.21 5.85
C LEU A 269 -0.89 12.13 5.77
N SER A 270 -1.39 12.61 6.92
CA SER A 270 -2.54 13.52 7.01
C SER A 270 -2.20 15.00 6.81
N SER A 271 -0.90 15.37 6.95
CA SER A 271 -0.44 16.77 6.79
C SER A 271 0.26 17.01 5.45
N ARG A 272 0.19 16.06 4.50
CA ARG A 272 0.82 16.22 3.18
C ARG A 272 0.21 17.41 2.44
N SER A 273 1.09 18.20 1.81
CA SER A 273 0.79 19.14 0.73
C SER A 273 1.55 18.71 -0.52
N TYR A 274 1.04 19.01 -1.69
CA TYR A 274 1.75 18.75 -2.96
C TYR A 274 3.07 19.53 -3.02
#